data_2a0a5928455c10a2333417fa5eaa89e2
#
_entry.id   2a0a5928455c10a2333417fa5eaa89e2
#
_cell.length_a   1.000
_cell.length_b   1.000
_cell.length_c   1.000
_cell.angle_alpha   90.00
_cell.angle_beta   90.00
_cell.angle_gamma   90.00
#
_symmetry.space_group_name_H-M   'P 1'
#
loop_
_entity.id
_entity.type
_entity.pdbx_description
1 polymer ?
#
loop_
_entity_poly.entity_id
_entity_poly.type
_entity_poly.pdbx_seq_one_letter_code
_entity_poly.pdbx_strand_id
1 'polypeptide(L)'
;MAIQRATEVEALRAMDLEGVMSLYAPDIVSFDIVPPLRHVGEKAKEKNWAHAFAIYQRPLGYEIRDLTITVGDDVAFGHSFNRLSGTSESGDMVGPWVRFTAGFRKIDGNWFIAHDQVSVPVDYGSGRALLNLEP
;
A
#
# COMPACT_ATOMS: atom_id res chain seq x y z
N MET A 1 -11.87 2.78 -11.13
CA MET A 1 -11.36 2.58 -9.74
C MET A 1 -11.14 1.12 -9.40
N ALA A 2 -12.12 0.26 -9.58
CA ALA A 2 -11.93 -1.18 -9.31
C ALA A 2 -10.83 -1.80 -10.18
N ILE A 3 -10.68 -1.37 -11.42
CA ILE A 3 -9.65 -1.83 -12.34
C ILE A 3 -8.25 -1.50 -11.83
N GLN A 4 -8.05 -0.30 -11.28
CA GLN A 4 -6.76 0.10 -10.71
C GLN A 4 -6.37 -0.76 -9.51
N ARG A 5 -7.32 -1.11 -8.65
CA ARG A 5 -7.06 -1.99 -7.49
C ARG A 5 -6.70 -3.41 -7.94
N ALA A 6 -7.39 -3.93 -8.96
CA ALA A 6 -7.05 -5.24 -9.51
C ALA A 6 -5.64 -5.25 -10.14
N THR A 7 -5.29 -4.20 -10.86
CA THR A 7 -3.96 -4.02 -11.44
C THR A 7 -2.89 -3.93 -10.36
N GLU A 8 -3.18 -3.22 -9.27
CA GLU A 8 -2.28 -3.14 -8.10
C GLU A 8 -1.98 -4.52 -7.52
N VAL A 9 -3.02 -5.30 -7.25
CA VAL A 9 -2.86 -6.66 -6.70
C VAL A 9 -2.01 -7.54 -7.64
N GLU A 10 -2.29 -7.50 -8.93
CA GLU A 10 -1.55 -8.26 -9.92
C GLU A 10 -0.08 -7.86 -9.97
N ALA A 11 0.20 -6.55 -10.03
CA ALA A 11 1.56 -6.03 -10.06
C ALA A 11 2.33 -6.36 -8.78
N LEU A 12 1.67 -6.26 -7.63
CA LEU A 12 2.28 -6.60 -6.34
C LEU A 12 2.62 -8.09 -6.25
N ARG A 13 1.70 -8.97 -6.65
CA ARG A 13 1.95 -10.42 -6.64
C ARG A 13 3.10 -10.80 -7.56
N ALA A 14 3.21 -10.13 -8.71
CA ALA A 14 4.31 -10.33 -9.65
C ALA A 14 5.61 -9.65 -9.22
N MET A 15 5.57 -8.85 -8.14
CA MET A 15 6.69 -8.00 -7.71
C MET A 15 7.17 -7.09 -8.85
N ASP A 16 6.21 -6.57 -9.62
CA ASP A 16 6.45 -5.67 -10.74
C ASP A 16 6.49 -4.23 -10.21
N LEU A 17 7.68 -3.77 -9.88
CA LEU A 17 7.87 -2.45 -9.28
C LEU A 17 7.38 -1.33 -10.21
N GLU A 18 7.68 -1.42 -11.50
CA GLU A 18 7.23 -0.43 -12.49
C GLU A 18 5.70 -0.41 -12.57
N GLY A 19 5.06 -1.58 -12.61
CA GLY A 19 3.61 -1.70 -12.61
C GLY A 19 2.96 -1.12 -11.36
N VAL A 20 3.53 -1.38 -10.20
CA VAL A 20 3.05 -0.78 -8.95
C VAL A 20 3.18 0.74 -8.98
N MET A 21 4.34 1.24 -9.39
CA MET A 21 4.60 2.69 -9.40
C MET A 21 3.76 3.44 -10.43
N SER A 22 3.30 2.78 -11.48
CA SER A 22 2.42 3.40 -12.47
C SER A 22 1.07 3.85 -11.91
N LEU A 23 0.70 3.37 -10.72
CA LEU A 23 -0.56 3.71 -10.06
C LEU A 23 -0.49 4.99 -9.25
N TYR A 24 0.70 5.52 -9.02
CA TYR A 24 0.91 6.68 -8.17
C TYR A 24 1.07 7.96 -8.98
N ALA A 25 0.50 9.06 -8.46
CA ALA A 25 0.78 10.38 -9.00
C ALA A 25 2.27 10.73 -8.74
N PRO A 26 2.91 11.48 -9.67
CA PRO A 26 4.32 11.85 -9.47
C PRO A 26 4.60 12.62 -8.19
N ASP A 27 3.61 13.39 -7.73
CA ASP A 27 3.70 14.22 -6.53
C ASP A 27 3.06 13.57 -5.29
N ILE A 28 2.96 12.25 -5.27
CA ILE A 28 2.37 11.52 -4.14
C ILE A 28 2.94 11.97 -2.81
N VAL A 29 2.07 12.14 -1.82
CA VAL A 29 2.46 12.29 -0.42
C VAL A 29 2.00 11.04 0.31
N SER A 30 2.93 10.30 0.88
CA SER A 30 2.65 9.03 1.54
C SER A 30 2.99 9.11 3.02
N PHE A 31 2.03 8.74 3.86
CA PHE A 31 2.24 8.49 5.29
C PHE A 31 2.38 6.97 5.45
N ASP A 32 3.56 6.48 5.13
CA ASP A 32 3.82 5.05 5.16
C ASP A 32 4.03 4.55 6.59
N ILE A 33 4.03 3.23 6.75
CA ILE A 33 4.21 2.61 8.07
C ILE A 33 5.64 2.78 8.60
N VAL A 34 6.59 3.00 7.71
CA VAL A 34 8.00 3.20 8.08
C VAL A 34 8.35 4.68 8.18
N PRO A 35 9.33 5.05 9.03
CA PRO A 35 9.77 6.44 9.11
C PRO A 35 10.37 6.92 7.79
N PRO A 36 10.40 8.22 7.54
CA PRO A 36 9.95 9.34 8.40
C PRO A 36 8.42 9.49 8.41
N LEU A 37 7.91 10.53 9.09
CA LEU A 37 6.47 10.80 9.15
C LEU A 37 5.84 10.98 7.79
N ARG A 38 6.60 11.45 6.81
CA ARG A 38 6.11 11.77 5.48
C ARG A 38 7.14 11.40 4.41
N HIS A 39 6.66 10.75 3.35
CA HIS A 39 7.43 10.48 2.15
C HIS A 39 6.83 11.27 1.00
N VAL A 40 7.62 12.05 0.28
CA VAL A 40 7.15 12.93 -0.79
C VAL A 40 7.75 12.50 -2.12
N GLY A 41 6.88 12.34 -3.11
CA GLY A 41 7.25 12.01 -4.47
C GLY A 41 7.33 10.52 -4.75
N GLU A 42 7.25 10.20 -6.03
CA GLU A 42 7.21 8.80 -6.47
C GLU A 42 8.50 8.03 -6.17
N LYS A 43 9.65 8.71 -6.20
CA LYS A 43 10.94 8.04 -5.90
C LYS A 43 11.02 7.55 -4.47
N ALA A 44 10.49 8.32 -3.52
CA ALA A 44 10.44 7.91 -2.12
C ALA A 44 9.53 6.69 -1.94
N LYS A 45 8.38 6.69 -2.62
CA LYS A 45 7.44 5.56 -2.56
C LYS A 45 8.02 4.32 -3.24
N GLU A 46 8.68 4.48 -4.36
CA GLU A 46 9.36 3.39 -5.07
C GLU A 46 10.41 2.72 -4.20
N LYS A 47 11.18 3.51 -3.47
CA LYS A 47 12.18 2.98 -2.53
C LYS A 47 11.57 2.09 -1.46
N ASN A 48 10.41 2.47 -0.94
CA ASN A 48 9.70 1.67 0.06
C ASN A 48 9.24 0.33 -0.52
N TRP A 49 8.68 0.33 -1.73
CA TRP A 49 8.28 -0.91 -2.40
C TRP A 49 9.48 -1.78 -2.78
N ALA A 50 10.55 -1.19 -3.24
CA ALA A 50 11.79 -1.92 -3.55
C ALA A 50 12.34 -2.63 -2.31
N HIS A 51 12.32 -1.97 -1.14
CA HIS A 51 12.68 -2.60 0.14
C HIS A 51 11.80 -3.78 0.49
N ALA A 52 10.47 -3.63 0.33
CA ALA A 52 9.54 -4.71 0.60
C ALA A 52 9.78 -5.90 -0.34
N PHE A 53 10.00 -5.63 -1.62
CA PHE A 53 10.26 -6.69 -2.61
C PHE A 53 11.58 -7.42 -2.40
N ALA A 54 12.56 -6.76 -1.79
CA ALA A 54 13.85 -7.38 -1.49
C ALA A 54 13.78 -8.45 -0.38
N ILE A 55 12.72 -8.41 0.45
CA ILE A 55 12.54 -9.35 1.55
C ILE A 55 11.95 -10.68 1.08
N TYR A 56 11.07 -10.65 0.08
CA TYR A 56 10.27 -11.79 -0.33
C TYR A 56 10.75 -12.40 -1.64
N GLN A 57 10.52 -13.70 -1.78
CA GLN A 57 10.65 -14.41 -3.07
C GLN A 57 9.31 -14.34 -3.80
N ARG A 58 9.35 -14.45 -5.12
CA ARG A 58 8.14 -14.50 -5.96
C ARG A 58 7.43 -15.85 -5.82
N PRO A 59 6.09 -15.89 -5.84
CA PRO A 59 5.17 -14.75 -5.88
C PRO A 59 4.97 -14.14 -4.49
N LEU A 60 4.65 -12.84 -4.47
CA LEU A 60 4.25 -12.14 -3.26
C LEU A 60 2.76 -12.37 -3.01
N GLY A 61 2.38 -12.70 -1.77
CA GLY A 61 0.99 -12.71 -1.36
C GLY A 61 0.53 -11.30 -1.00
N TYR A 62 -0.62 -10.90 -1.51
CA TYR A 62 -1.21 -9.61 -1.19
C TYR A 62 -2.73 -9.77 -1.06
N GLU A 63 -3.26 -9.44 0.10
CA GLU A 63 -4.68 -9.53 0.40
C GLU A 63 -5.25 -8.15 0.68
N ILE A 64 -6.46 -7.90 0.17
CA ILE A 64 -7.25 -6.69 0.45
C ILE A 64 -8.59 -7.15 1.01
N ARG A 65 -8.98 -6.59 2.16
CA ARG A 65 -10.29 -6.86 2.78
C ARG A 65 -11.04 -5.56 3.06
N ASP A 66 -12.36 -5.66 2.99
CA ASP A 66 -13.30 -4.60 3.35
C ASP A 66 -13.02 -3.29 2.60
N LEU A 67 -12.72 -3.43 1.30
CA LEU A 67 -12.44 -2.29 0.43
C LEU A 67 -13.71 -1.48 0.20
N THR A 68 -13.64 -0.18 0.51
CA THR A 68 -14.68 0.80 0.23
C THR A 68 -14.07 1.96 -0.53
N ILE A 69 -14.67 2.32 -1.67
CA ILE A 69 -14.21 3.44 -2.49
C ILE A 69 -15.39 4.36 -2.75
N THR A 70 -15.18 5.66 -2.50
CA THR A 70 -16.14 6.71 -2.82
C THR A 70 -15.55 7.56 -3.94
N VAL A 71 -16.27 7.69 -5.05
CA VAL A 71 -15.77 8.30 -6.28
C VAL A 71 -16.54 9.58 -6.58
N GLY A 72 -15.82 10.68 -6.74
CA GLY A 72 -16.32 11.95 -7.27
C GLY A 72 -15.85 12.15 -8.71
N ASP A 73 -15.99 13.37 -9.21
CA ASP A 73 -15.64 13.68 -10.61
C ASP A 73 -14.13 13.60 -10.85
N ASP A 74 -13.35 14.26 -10.00
CA ASP A 74 -11.90 14.38 -10.16
C ASP A 74 -11.11 13.79 -8.99
N VAL A 75 -11.77 13.53 -7.88
CA VAL A 75 -11.16 12.99 -6.68
C VAL A 75 -11.98 11.82 -6.16
N ALA A 76 -11.30 10.92 -5.49
CA ALA A 76 -11.92 9.77 -4.85
C ALA A 76 -11.12 9.44 -3.59
N PHE A 77 -11.72 8.70 -2.69
CA PHE A 77 -10.98 8.12 -1.58
C PHE A 77 -11.43 6.67 -1.35
N GLY A 78 -10.53 5.89 -0.79
CA GLY A 78 -10.82 4.52 -0.44
C GLY A 78 -10.11 4.11 0.82
N HIS A 79 -10.63 3.08 1.47
CA HIS A 79 -9.97 2.46 2.61
C HIS A 79 -10.17 0.95 2.59
N SER A 80 -9.22 0.25 3.17
CA SER A 80 -9.24 -1.20 3.24
C SER A 80 -8.26 -1.69 4.30
N PHE A 81 -8.29 -2.99 4.56
CA PHE A 81 -7.23 -3.69 5.28
C PHE A 81 -6.39 -4.45 4.27
N ASN A 82 -5.10 -4.33 4.35
CA ASN A 82 -4.18 -4.97 3.41
C ASN A 82 -3.14 -5.78 4.17
N ARG A 83 -2.68 -6.89 3.57
CA ARG A 83 -1.64 -7.72 4.16
C ARG A 83 -0.71 -8.28 3.10
N LEU A 84 0.59 -8.13 3.33
CA LEU A 84 1.64 -8.79 2.57
C LEU A 84 2.01 -10.10 3.22
N SER A 85 2.29 -11.10 2.40
CA SER A 85 2.81 -12.39 2.85
C SER A 85 3.68 -12.98 1.76
N GLY A 86 4.45 -13.99 2.09
CA GLY A 86 5.29 -14.66 1.11
C GLY A 86 6.37 -15.51 1.75
N THR A 87 7.29 -15.97 0.93
CA THR A 87 8.44 -16.75 1.37
C THR A 87 9.68 -15.85 1.39
N SER A 88 10.41 -15.88 2.48
CA SER A 88 11.71 -15.20 2.62
C SER A 88 12.81 -16.22 2.84
N GLU A 89 14.05 -15.76 2.97
CA GLU A 89 15.20 -16.62 3.33
C GLU A 89 14.98 -17.35 4.66
N SER A 90 14.22 -16.74 5.58
CA SER A 90 13.93 -17.33 6.88
C SER A 90 12.69 -18.24 6.89
N GLY A 91 12.07 -18.47 5.73
CA GLY A 91 10.84 -19.27 5.59
C GLY A 91 9.63 -18.41 5.30
N ASP A 92 8.45 -18.99 5.52
CA ASP A 92 7.19 -18.29 5.27
C ASP A 92 7.01 -17.13 6.24
N MET A 93 6.58 -15.99 5.70
CA MET A 93 6.31 -14.77 6.47
C MET A 93 4.91 -14.27 6.16
N VAL A 94 4.18 -13.92 7.21
CA VAL A 94 2.87 -13.27 7.09
C VAL A 94 2.98 -11.94 7.83
N GLY A 95 2.84 -10.85 7.07
CA GLY A 95 2.88 -9.52 7.64
C GLY A 95 1.63 -9.17 8.43
N PRO A 96 1.63 -8.03 9.12
CA PRO A 96 0.45 -7.57 9.83
C PRO A 96 -0.64 -7.15 8.84
N TRP A 97 -1.89 -7.21 9.30
CA TRP A 97 -2.94 -6.45 8.66
C TRP A 97 -2.69 -4.97 8.95
N VAL A 98 -2.64 -4.19 7.89
CA VAL A 98 -2.49 -2.74 8.01
C VAL A 98 -3.77 -2.04 7.58
N ARG A 99 -4.00 -0.85 8.13
CA ARG A 99 -5.05 0.05 7.64
C ARG A 99 -4.47 0.83 6.48
N PHE A 100 -5.17 0.80 5.36
CA PHE A 100 -4.75 1.51 4.16
C PHE A 100 -5.86 2.47 3.75
N THR A 101 -5.50 3.74 3.61
CA THR A 101 -6.38 4.78 3.09
C THR A 101 -5.67 5.45 1.93
N ALA A 102 -6.39 5.64 0.83
CA ALA A 102 -5.85 6.28 -0.36
C ALA A 102 -6.77 7.42 -0.81
N GLY A 103 -6.16 8.53 -1.16
CA GLY A 103 -6.79 9.62 -1.90
C GLY A 103 -6.36 9.50 -3.36
N PHE A 104 -7.34 9.51 -4.26
CA PHE A 104 -7.10 9.39 -5.70
C PHE A 104 -7.41 10.71 -6.37
N ARG A 105 -6.65 10.99 -7.42
CA ARG A 105 -6.92 12.15 -8.27
C ARG A 105 -6.95 11.70 -9.74
N LYS A 106 -7.91 12.24 -10.48
CA LYS A 106 -8.03 11.98 -11.92
C LYS A 106 -7.16 13.00 -12.66
N ILE A 107 -6.21 12.50 -13.43
CA ILE A 107 -5.27 13.31 -14.21
C ILE A 107 -5.34 12.82 -15.66
N ASP A 108 -5.71 13.72 -16.58
CA ASP A 108 -5.82 13.39 -18.01
C ASP A 108 -6.68 12.14 -18.27
N GLY A 109 -7.79 12.02 -17.54
CA GLY A 109 -8.73 10.92 -17.69
C GLY A 109 -8.37 9.64 -16.95
N ASN A 110 -7.24 9.59 -16.26
CA ASN A 110 -6.78 8.41 -15.51
C ASN A 110 -6.70 8.68 -14.01
N TRP A 111 -7.02 7.67 -13.22
CA TRP A 111 -6.98 7.75 -11.77
C TRP A 111 -5.61 7.35 -11.24
N PHE A 112 -5.06 8.17 -10.34
CA PHE A 112 -3.77 7.92 -9.67
C PHE A 112 -3.92 8.07 -8.17
N ILE A 113 -3.11 7.33 -7.41
CA ILE A 113 -3.01 7.51 -5.97
C ILE A 113 -2.18 8.77 -5.72
N ALA A 114 -2.82 9.81 -5.20
CA ALA A 114 -2.18 11.09 -4.89
C ALA A 114 -1.74 11.19 -3.43
N HIS A 115 -2.37 10.40 -2.56
CA HIS A 115 -2.04 10.31 -1.14
C HIS A 115 -2.39 8.93 -0.64
N ASP A 116 -1.57 8.38 0.24
CA ASP A 116 -1.93 7.19 0.99
C ASP A 116 -1.47 7.28 2.44
N GLN A 117 -2.11 6.47 3.27
CA GLN A 117 -1.72 6.28 4.66
C GLN A 117 -1.77 4.79 4.99
N VAL A 118 -0.68 4.28 5.53
CA VAL A 118 -0.54 2.89 5.96
C VAL A 118 -0.21 2.90 7.45
N SER A 119 -1.03 2.23 8.25
CA SER A 119 -0.84 2.26 9.69
C SER A 119 -1.30 0.97 10.35
N VAL A 120 -0.81 0.78 11.57
CA VAL A 120 -1.34 -0.19 12.53
C VAL A 120 -1.69 0.55 13.80
N PRO A 121 -2.61 0.03 14.62
CA PRO A 121 -2.87 0.60 15.92
C PRO A 121 -1.63 0.54 16.81
N VAL A 122 -1.50 1.52 17.68
CA VAL A 122 -0.45 1.58 18.70
C VAL A 122 -1.12 1.48 20.07
N ASP A 123 -0.61 0.62 20.92
CA ASP A 123 -1.00 0.65 22.34
C ASP A 123 -0.36 1.87 22.98
N TYR A 124 -1.19 2.85 23.30
CA TYR A 124 -0.72 4.15 23.74
C TYR A 124 0.02 4.08 25.08
N GLY A 125 -0.37 3.14 25.94
CA GLY A 125 0.26 2.97 27.24
C GLY A 125 1.69 2.44 27.17
N SER A 126 1.95 1.49 26.27
CA SER A 126 3.29 0.88 26.11
C SER A 126 4.09 1.48 24.97
N GLY A 127 3.45 2.20 24.04
CA GLY A 127 4.07 2.68 22.82
C GLY A 127 4.32 1.61 21.78
N ARG A 128 3.78 0.39 21.94
CA ARG A 128 4.02 -0.73 21.03
C ARG A 128 3.03 -0.74 19.89
N ALA A 129 3.54 -1.00 18.69
CA ALA A 129 2.70 -1.29 17.52
C ALA A 129 2.01 -2.64 17.69
N LEU A 130 0.72 -2.72 17.36
CA LEU A 130 -0.08 -3.94 17.47
C LEU A 130 -0.13 -4.62 16.11
N LEU A 131 0.68 -5.67 15.93
CA LEU A 131 0.90 -6.34 14.65
C LEU A 131 0.09 -7.63 14.49
N ASN A 132 -0.68 -8.04 15.49
CA ASN A 132 -1.39 -9.33 15.51
C ASN A 132 -2.91 -9.18 15.48
N LEU A 133 -3.41 -8.00 15.12
CA LEU A 133 -4.85 -7.78 15.06
C LEU A 133 -5.42 -8.29 13.75
N GLU A 134 -6.67 -8.78 13.81
CA GLU A 134 -7.42 -9.26 12.64
C GLU A 134 -8.57 -8.32 12.34
N PRO A 135 -8.91 -8.11 11.05
CA PRO A 135 -10.09 -7.33 10.68
C PRO A 135 -11.41 -7.94 11.16
#